data_0bcff7ebeddb21a8498c7772083ec358
#
_entry.id   0bcff7ebeddb21a8498c7772083ec358
#
_cell.length_a   1.000
_cell.length_b   1.000
_cell.length_c   1.000
_cell.angle_alpha   90.00
_cell.angle_beta   90.00
_cell.angle_gamma   90.00
#
_symmetry.space_group_name_H-M   'P 1'
#
loop_
_entity.id
_entity.type
_entity.pdbx_description
1 polymer ?
#
loop_
_entity_poly.entity_id
_entity_poly.type
_entity_poly.pdbx_seq_one_letter_code
_entity_poly.pdbx_strand_id
1 'polypeptide(L)'
;SFGADVLNVWRPDDSEVEAMYLDTQVGMRSTYLSDTGDDRVKLDELLREADVFFSNRHPGHLEQVGLTADKLAVGHRGVIHAQVLLHGAEGPWATRPGFDEIGACVSGIFALGGTLEDPRQPPMLPIVDNIVGWFGTVGVLQALRRRAVEGGSYRVRVSLTRVCLWLISLGIFDKEYATTTAGSTVEHSAIPPELFTAQTPLGTYQGMTDQIEFSSLLQGFTTTVLQPMGADQPEWLPRATHPADPQRAI
;
A
#
# COMPACT_ATOMS: atom_id res chain seq x y z
N SER A 1 -7.47 -7.16 -7.94
CA SER A 1 -8.69 -7.96 -7.85
C SER A 1 -9.98 -7.13 -7.88
N PHE A 2 -9.97 -5.88 -7.40
CA PHE A 2 -11.17 -5.01 -7.35
C PHE A 2 -11.28 -4.03 -8.52
N GLY A 3 -10.61 -4.29 -9.64
CA GLY A 3 -10.77 -3.56 -10.89
C GLY A 3 -9.92 -2.29 -11.05
N ALA A 4 -9.04 -1.97 -10.12
CA ALA A 4 -8.06 -0.91 -10.34
C ALA A 4 -6.91 -1.41 -11.22
N ASP A 5 -6.51 -0.61 -12.22
CA ASP A 5 -5.25 -0.82 -12.94
C ASP A 5 -4.13 -0.19 -12.11
N VAL A 6 -3.23 -1.03 -11.60
CA VAL A 6 -2.11 -0.61 -10.76
C VAL A 6 -0.81 -0.88 -11.49
N LEU A 7 -0.06 0.17 -11.80
CA LEU A 7 1.27 0.09 -12.38
C LEU A 7 2.31 0.51 -11.34
N ASN A 8 3.09 -0.45 -10.86
CA ASN A 8 4.20 -0.18 -9.96
C ASN A 8 5.43 0.23 -10.79
N VAL A 9 5.91 1.44 -10.55
CA VAL A 9 7.05 2.02 -11.26
C VAL A 9 8.29 1.93 -10.38
N TRP A 10 9.23 1.10 -10.78
CA TRP A 10 10.53 0.91 -10.15
C TRP A 10 11.59 1.77 -10.85
N ARG A 11 12.58 2.22 -10.11
CA ARG A 11 13.80 2.72 -10.73
C ARG A 11 14.70 1.56 -11.09
N PRO A 12 15.61 1.72 -12.08
CA PRO A 12 16.50 0.64 -12.49
C PRO A 12 17.43 0.11 -11.39
N ASP A 13 17.68 0.91 -10.35
CA ASP A 13 18.50 0.58 -9.18
C ASP A 13 17.70 0.13 -7.96
N ASP A 14 16.38 0.08 -8.06
CA ASP A 14 15.53 -0.46 -6.99
C ASP A 14 15.63 -1.98 -6.91
N SER A 15 15.54 -2.49 -5.70
CA SER A 15 15.44 -3.92 -5.40
C SER A 15 14.41 -4.15 -4.31
N GLU A 16 13.83 -5.34 -4.29
CA GLU A 16 12.88 -5.75 -3.28
C GLU A 16 13.25 -7.13 -2.72
N VAL A 17 12.85 -7.41 -1.50
CA VAL A 17 12.96 -8.73 -0.91
C VAL A 17 12.00 -9.66 -1.63
N GLU A 18 12.50 -10.75 -2.22
CA GLU A 18 11.71 -11.66 -3.06
C GLU A 18 10.39 -12.11 -2.40
N ALA A 19 10.44 -12.52 -1.15
CA ALA A 19 9.24 -12.95 -0.42
C ALA A 19 8.19 -11.84 -0.31
N MET A 20 8.63 -10.59 -0.09
CA MET A 20 7.73 -9.44 -0.04
C MET A 20 7.17 -9.11 -1.43
N TYR A 21 8.01 -9.21 -2.46
CA TYR A 21 7.55 -9.01 -3.83
C TYR A 21 6.45 -9.99 -4.21
N LEU A 22 6.64 -11.27 -3.93
CA LEU A 22 5.69 -12.33 -4.25
C LEU A 22 4.36 -12.18 -3.50
N ASP A 23 4.37 -11.61 -2.32
CA ASP A 23 3.17 -11.38 -1.50
C ASP A 23 2.43 -10.09 -1.90
N THR A 24 3.16 -8.99 -2.11
CA THR A 24 2.57 -7.66 -2.23
C THR A 24 2.26 -7.24 -3.67
N GLN A 25 2.88 -7.87 -4.69
CA GLN A 25 2.72 -7.47 -6.09
C GLN A 25 1.62 -8.22 -6.85
N VAL A 26 0.82 -8.98 -6.15
CA VAL A 26 -0.26 -9.78 -6.74
C VAL A 26 -1.30 -8.89 -7.42
N GLY A 27 -1.52 -9.13 -8.72
CA GLY A 27 -2.47 -8.39 -9.54
C GLY A 27 -2.00 -6.99 -9.97
N MET A 28 -0.76 -6.62 -9.68
CA MET A 28 -0.17 -5.36 -10.14
C MET A 28 0.74 -5.59 -11.34
N ARG A 29 0.79 -4.59 -12.23
CA ARG A 29 1.77 -4.51 -13.30
C ARG A 29 3.04 -3.83 -12.81
N SER A 30 4.16 -4.13 -13.45
CA SER A 30 5.48 -3.70 -12.99
C SER A 30 6.33 -3.20 -14.15
N THR A 31 6.86 -1.98 -14.06
CA THR A 31 7.73 -1.39 -15.08
C THR A 31 8.93 -0.70 -14.45
N TYR A 32 10.00 -0.54 -15.22
CA TYR A 32 11.16 0.28 -14.85
C TYR A 32 11.11 1.62 -15.56
N LEU A 33 11.25 2.71 -14.82
CA LEU A 33 11.50 4.05 -15.35
C LEU A 33 12.49 4.80 -14.46
N SER A 34 13.45 5.46 -15.09
CA SER A 34 14.29 6.45 -14.43
C SER A 34 13.49 7.76 -14.19
N ASP A 35 13.93 8.58 -13.24
CA ASP A 35 13.38 9.91 -13.00
C ASP A 35 14.03 11.00 -13.86
N THR A 36 14.81 10.63 -14.88
CA THR A 36 15.53 11.52 -15.79
C THR A 36 15.38 11.08 -17.26
N GLY A 37 15.71 12.00 -18.19
CA GLY A 37 15.72 11.70 -19.62
C GLY A 37 14.36 11.35 -20.19
N ASP A 38 14.34 10.44 -21.16
CA ASP A 38 13.12 10.00 -21.86
C ASP A 38 12.15 9.26 -20.94
N ASP A 39 12.67 8.51 -19.98
CA ASP A 39 11.89 7.82 -18.96
C ASP A 39 11.06 8.81 -18.12
N ARG A 40 11.66 9.97 -17.80
CA ARG A 40 10.94 11.03 -17.09
C ARG A 40 9.78 11.58 -17.91
N VAL A 41 9.96 11.75 -19.20
CA VAL A 41 8.87 12.19 -20.10
C VAL A 41 7.74 11.16 -20.05
N LYS A 42 8.10 9.87 -20.11
CA LYS A 42 7.13 8.78 -20.03
C LYS A 42 6.42 8.71 -18.69
N LEU A 43 7.13 8.91 -17.60
CA LEU A 43 6.55 9.01 -16.25
C LEU A 43 5.54 10.18 -16.16
N ASP A 44 5.90 11.34 -16.71
CA ASP A 44 5.00 12.50 -16.73
C ASP A 44 3.74 12.26 -17.59
N GLU A 45 3.83 11.48 -18.66
CA GLU A 45 2.67 11.02 -19.45
C GLU A 45 1.75 10.13 -18.63
N LEU A 46 2.30 9.11 -17.97
CA LEU A 46 1.55 8.23 -17.07
C LEU A 46 0.84 9.01 -15.96
N LEU A 47 1.55 9.96 -15.36
CA LEU A 47 1.01 10.78 -14.27
C LEU A 47 -0.16 11.68 -14.70
N ARG A 48 -0.20 12.13 -15.96
CA ARG A 48 -1.33 12.95 -16.48
C ARG A 48 -2.63 12.17 -16.57
N GLU A 49 -2.56 10.87 -16.69
CA GLU A 49 -3.72 9.97 -16.83
C GLU A 49 -4.07 9.24 -15.52
N ALA A 50 -3.17 9.27 -14.54
CA ALA A 50 -3.32 8.58 -13.28
C ALA A 50 -4.40 9.22 -12.40
N ASP A 51 -5.36 8.46 -11.91
CA ASP A 51 -6.31 8.92 -10.90
C ASP A 51 -5.63 9.10 -9.53
N VAL A 52 -4.67 8.23 -9.22
CA VAL A 52 -3.96 8.21 -7.94
C VAL A 52 -2.47 8.07 -8.18
N PHE A 53 -1.68 8.95 -7.58
CA PHE A 53 -0.24 8.78 -7.40
C PHE A 53 0.02 8.36 -5.97
N PHE A 54 0.60 7.18 -5.77
CA PHE A 54 0.99 6.67 -4.47
C PHE A 54 2.51 6.61 -4.34
N SER A 55 3.04 6.99 -3.20
CA SER A 55 4.47 6.93 -2.92
C SER A 55 4.78 6.61 -1.46
N ASN A 56 5.71 5.70 -1.24
CA ASN A 56 6.38 5.45 0.04
C ASN A 56 7.83 5.99 0.05
N ARG A 57 8.21 6.74 -0.98
CA ARG A 57 9.55 7.32 -1.10
C ARG A 57 9.81 8.40 -0.04
N HIS A 58 11.07 8.54 0.33
CA HIS A 58 11.53 9.59 1.24
C HIS A 58 11.00 10.97 0.81
N PRO A 59 10.46 11.79 1.72
CA PRO A 59 9.86 13.08 1.38
C PRO A 59 10.76 13.98 0.53
N GLY A 60 12.05 14.11 0.88
CA GLY A 60 13.01 14.90 0.12
C GLY A 60 13.25 14.41 -1.30
N HIS A 61 13.01 13.15 -1.61
CA HIS A 61 13.10 12.64 -2.98
C HIS A 61 11.99 13.21 -3.86
N LEU A 62 10.75 13.25 -3.38
CA LEU A 62 9.63 13.79 -4.16
C LEU A 62 9.80 15.29 -4.47
N GLU A 63 10.39 16.05 -3.55
CA GLU A 63 10.76 17.45 -3.81
C GLU A 63 11.81 17.57 -4.91
N GLN A 64 12.87 16.76 -4.84
CA GLN A 64 13.97 16.76 -5.81
C GLN A 64 13.48 16.42 -7.21
N VAL A 65 12.65 15.40 -7.36
CA VAL A 65 12.15 14.95 -8.67
C VAL A 65 10.87 15.69 -9.10
N GLY A 66 10.37 16.62 -8.31
CA GLY A 66 9.22 17.44 -8.67
C GLY A 66 7.86 16.73 -8.65
N LEU A 67 7.73 15.65 -7.87
CA LEU A 67 6.51 14.85 -7.72
C LEU A 67 5.74 15.18 -6.43
N THR A 68 5.81 16.42 -5.96
CA THR A 68 5.01 16.87 -4.81
C THR A 68 3.54 17.01 -5.17
N ALA A 69 2.67 16.91 -4.17
CA ALA A 69 1.22 17.03 -4.37
C ALA A 69 0.82 18.32 -5.07
N ASP A 70 1.45 19.45 -4.70
CA ASP A 70 1.13 20.76 -5.26
C ASP A 70 1.55 20.86 -6.73
N LYS A 71 2.73 20.32 -7.10
CA LYS A 71 3.19 20.30 -8.48
C LYS A 71 2.33 19.37 -9.35
N LEU A 72 2.00 18.19 -8.84
CA LEU A 72 1.13 17.27 -9.57
C LEU A 72 -0.28 17.84 -9.75
N ALA A 73 -0.86 18.50 -8.76
CA ALA A 73 -2.17 19.12 -8.87
C ALA A 73 -2.24 20.24 -9.92
N VAL A 74 -1.13 20.94 -10.20
CA VAL A 74 -1.03 21.94 -11.28
C VAL A 74 -1.02 21.26 -12.65
N GLY A 75 -0.23 20.21 -12.80
CA GLY A 75 -0.07 19.47 -14.07
C GLY A 75 -1.23 18.53 -14.37
N HIS A 76 -1.89 18.03 -13.34
CA HIS A 76 -2.99 17.06 -13.45
C HIS A 76 -4.10 17.37 -12.45
N ARG A 77 -5.14 18.04 -12.94
CA ARG A 77 -6.32 18.37 -12.12
C ARG A 77 -7.10 17.10 -11.78
N GLY A 78 -7.37 16.93 -10.51
CA GLY A 78 -8.11 15.78 -10.00
C GLY A 78 -7.23 14.63 -9.51
N VAL A 79 -5.91 14.73 -9.57
CA VAL A 79 -5.02 13.71 -9.01
C VAL A 79 -5.18 13.61 -7.49
N ILE A 80 -5.14 12.38 -7.01
CA ILE A 80 -5.04 12.08 -5.58
C ILE A 80 -3.59 11.70 -5.30
N HIS A 81 -2.90 12.53 -4.52
CA HIS A 81 -1.54 12.28 -4.09
C HIS A 81 -1.55 11.58 -2.74
N ALA A 82 -1.28 10.29 -2.72
CA ALA A 82 -1.20 9.47 -1.52
C ALA A 82 0.26 9.21 -1.14
N GLN A 83 0.60 9.37 0.14
CA GLN A 83 1.96 9.21 0.64
C GLN A 83 1.98 8.51 2.00
N VAL A 84 2.85 7.50 2.11
CA VAL A 84 3.24 6.91 3.39
C VAL A 84 4.51 7.60 3.88
N LEU A 85 4.50 7.98 5.15
CA LEU A 85 5.59 8.65 5.84
C LEU A 85 5.95 7.89 7.12
N LEU A 86 7.21 7.90 7.53
CA LEU A 86 7.59 7.29 8.81
C LEU A 86 6.99 8.07 9.99
N HIS A 87 7.36 9.34 10.15
CA HIS A 87 6.98 10.16 11.31
C HIS A 87 5.93 11.24 11.02
N GLY A 88 5.41 11.29 9.80
CA GLY A 88 4.53 12.36 9.35
C GLY A 88 5.27 13.46 8.59
N ALA A 89 4.54 14.53 8.22
CA ALA A 89 5.05 15.58 7.35
C ALA A 89 5.62 16.80 8.10
N GLU A 90 5.50 16.83 9.41
CA GLU A 90 5.85 17.99 10.24
C GLU A 90 6.71 17.55 11.45
N GLY A 91 7.43 18.52 12.01
CA GLY A 91 8.30 18.29 13.15
C GLY A 91 9.73 17.88 12.78
N PRO A 92 10.60 17.73 13.79
CA PRO A 92 12.04 17.55 13.58
C PRO A 92 12.41 16.18 12.95
N TRP A 93 11.49 15.25 12.88
CA TRP A 93 11.69 13.91 12.31
C TRP A 93 11.00 13.71 10.95
N ALA A 94 10.34 14.71 10.42
CA ALA A 94 9.55 14.63 9.18
C ALA A 94 10.35 14.12 7.97
N THR A 95 11.66 14.39 7.94
CA THR A 95 12.55 13.97 6.85
C THR A 95 13.34 12.70 7.13
N ARG A 96 13.17 12.09 8.30
CA ARG A 96 13.90 10.87 8.64
C ARG A 96 13.34 9.67 7.88
N PRO A 97 14.20 8.88 7.20
CA PRO A 97 13.80 7.64 6.58
C PRO A 97 13.68 6.52 7.61
N GLY A 98 12.98 5.46 7.26
CA GLY A 98 12.89 4.23 8.03
C GLY A 98 11.66 3.43 7.63
N PHE A 99 11.52 2.29 8.27
CA PHE A 99 10.50 1.29 8.01
C PHE A 99 9.62 1.07 9.24
N ASP A 100 8.75 0.08 9.18
CA ASP A 100 7.83 -0.35 10.23
C ASP A 100 8.53 -0.45 11.60
N GLU A 101 9.66 -1.15 11.65
CA GLU A 101 10.41 -1.39 12.89
C GLU A 101 10.83 -0.10 13.58
N ILE A 102 11.20 0.93 12.81
CA ILE A 102 11.58 2.22 13.39
C ILE A 102 10.35 2.90 14.00
N GLY A 103 9.20 2.85 13.31
CA GLY A 103 7.93 3.34 13.84
C GLY A 103 7.54 2.63 15.14
N ALA A 104 7.67 1.32 15.18
CA ALA A 104 7.40 0.49 16.34
C ALA A 104 8.38 0.74 17.51
N CYS A 105 9.67 0.91 17.21
CA CYS A 105 10.67 1.25 18.23
C CYS A 105 10.37 2.58 18.92
N VAL A 106 10.17 3.65 18.15
CA VAL A 106 9.99 5.00 18.72
C VAL A 106 8.65 5.19 19.42
N SER A 107 7.65 4.36 19.10
CA SER A 107 6.35 4.37 19.76
C SER A 107 6.32 3.53 21.06
N GLY A 108 7.34 2.70 21.31
CA GLY A 108 7.41 1.81 22.47
C GLY A 108 6.81 0.42 22.27
N ILE A 109 6.37 0.05 21.07
CA ILE A 109 5.81 -1.30 20.80
C ILE A 109 6.81 -2.40 21.12
N PHE A 110 8.11 -2.19 20.87
CA PHE A 110 9.14 -3.18 21.20
C PHE A 110 9.32 -3.37 22.72
N ALA A 111 9.09 -2.33 23.52
CA ALA A 111 9.08 -2.47 24.98
C ALA A 111 7.86 -3.27 25.46
N LEU A 112 6.73 -3.21 24.77
CA LEU A 112 5.57 -4.06 25.05
C LEU A 112 5.82 -5.53 24.71
N GLY A 113 6.58 -5.82 23.67
CA GLY A 113 7.01 -7.18 23.30
C GLY A 113 8.06 -7.76 24.25
N GLY A 114 8.83 -6.90 24.92
CA GLY A 114 9.88 -7.22 25.87
C GLY A 114 9.79 -6.41 27.17
N THR A 115 10.85 -5.67 27.47
CA THR A 115 10.94 -4.66 28.54
C THR A 115 11.62 -3.40 28.00
N LEU A 116 11.72 -2.36 28.79
CA LEU A 116 12.51 -1.17 28.43
C LEU A 116 14.00 -1.48 28.31
N GLU A 117 14.50 -2.40 29.14
CA GLU A 117 15.91 -2.84 29.17
C GLU A 117 16.22 -3.90 28.11
N ASP A 118 15.24 -4.70 27.72
CA ASP A 118 15.34 -5.75 26.72
C ASP A 118 14.14 -5.66 25.75
N PRO A 119 14.10 -4.64 24.87
CA PRO A 119 13.01 -4.47 23.94
C PRO A 119 13.04 -5.58 22.89
N ARG A 120 11.89 -6.18 22.60
CA ARG A 120 11.76 -7.27 21.64
C ARG A 120 10.73 -6.94 20.57
N GLN A 121 11.08 -7.28 19.35
CA GLN A 121 10.19 -7.20 18.23
C GLN A 121 9.01 -8.14 18.43
N PRO A 122 7.75 -7.65 18.32
CA PRO A 122 6.59 -8.54 18.33
C PRO A 122 6.68 -9.55 17.17
N PRO A 123 6.16 -10.77 17.36
CA PRO A 123 6.22 -11.81 16.33
C PRO A 123 5.36 -11.50 15.07
N MET A 124 4.51 -10.47 15.13
CA MET A 124 3.58 -10.10 14.07
C MET A 124 4.12 -8.90 13.25
N LEU A 125 5.26 -9.05 12.64
CA LEU A 125 5.76 -8.05 11.69
C LEU A 125 5.48 -8.53 10.25
N PRO A 126 5.18 -7.63 9.34
CA PRO A 126 5.04 -6.15 9.41
C PRO A 126 3.58 -5.68 9.59
N ILE A 127 3.01 -5.82 10.77
CA ILE A 127 1.59 -5.48 11.01
C ILE A 127 1.28 -3.99 10.76
N VAL A 128 2.23 -3.11 11.07
CA VAL A 128 2.02 -1.66 10.92
C VAL A 128 1.96 -1.27 9.45
N ASP A 129 2.80 -1.86 8.60
CA ASP A 129 2.77 -1.66 7.15
C ASP A 129 1.43 -2.09 6.56
N ASN A 130 0.89 -3.23 6.97
CA ASN A 130 -0.42 -3.69 6.54
C ASN A 130 -1.54 -2.70 6.95
N ILE A 131 -1.54 -2.24 8.21
CA ILE A 131 -2.55 -1.28 8.69
C ILE A 131 -2.40 0.08 7.99
N VAL A 132 -1.17 0.54 7.74
CA VAL A 132 -0.90 1.74 6.95
C VAL A 132 -1.45 1.62 5.54
N GLY A 133 -1.32 0.45 4.91
CA GLY A 133 -1.91 0.14 3.61
C GLY A 133 -3.45 0.28 3.64
N TRP A 134 -4.10 -0.29 4.65
CA TRP A 134 -5.55 -0.17 4.83
C TRP A 134 -6.00 1.27 5.06
N PHE A 135 -5.34 2.02 5.94
CA PHE A 135 -5.67 3.42 6.18
C PHE A 135 -5.42 4.31 4.96
N GLY A 136 -4.33 4.04 4.22
CA GLY A 136 -4.05 4.67 2.95
C GLY A 136 -5.16 4.43 1.94
N THR A 137 -5.61 3.18 1.81
CA THR A 137 -6.72 2.78 0.93
C THR A 137 -8.01 3.50 1.29
N VAL A 138 -8.41 3.50 2.57
CA VAL A 138 -9.60 4.22 3.03
C VAL A 138 -9.49 5.72 2.73
N GLY A 139 -8.33 6.32 2.96
CA GLY A 139 -8.05 7.72 2.63
C GLY A 139 -8.18 8.02 1.14
N VAL A 140 -7.63 7.16 0.29
CA VAL A 140 -7.72 7.28 -1.17
C VAL A 140 -9.16 7.13 -1.66
N LEU A 141 -9.89 6.11 -1.19
CA LEU A 141 -11.31 5.91 -1.56
C LEU A 141 -12.17 7.10 -1.13
N GLN A 142 -11.96 7.66 0.05
CA GLN A 142 -12.65 8.86 0.49
C GLN A 142 -12.29 10.08 -0.36
N ALA A 143 -11.03 10.23 -0.77
CA ALA A 143 -10.61 11.30 -1.66
C ALA A 143 -11.23 11.14 -3.07
N LEU A 144 -11.29 9.92 -3.61
CA LEU A 144 -11.96 9.62 -4.88
C LEU A 144 -13.46 9.97 -4.82
N ARG A 145 -14.12 9.59 -3.73
CA ARG A 145 -15.53 9.94 -3.50
C ARG A 145 -15.75 11.45 -3.45
N ARG A 146 -14.91 12.18 -2.70
CA ARG A 146 -14.97 13.64 -2.64
C ARG A 146 -14.70 14.27 -3.99
N ARG A 147 -13.70 13.80 -4.72
CA ARG A 147 -13.41 14.25 -6.08
C ARG A 147 -14.60 14.11 -7.01
N ALA A 148 -15.34 13.01 -6.91
CA ALA A 148 -16.51 12.78 -7.75
C ALA A 148 -17.66 13.77 -7.48
N VAL A 149 -17.78 14.29 -6.26
CA VAL A 149 -18.85 15.20 -5.84
C VAL A 149 -18.40 16.68 -5.88
N GLU A 150 -17.21 16.95 -5.39
CA GLU A 150 -16.70 18.32 -5.15
C GLU A 150 -15.68 18.76 -6.21
N GLY A 151 -15.14 17.79 -6.98
CA GLY A 151 -14.00 18.04 -7.88
C GLY A 151 -12.69 18.24 -7.09
N GLY A 152 -11.68 18.74 -7.78
CA GLY A 152 -10.38 19.11 -7.16
C GLY A 152 -9.42 17.93 -7.01
N SER A 153 -8.21 18.25 -6.54
CA SER A 153 -7.14 17.30 -6.21
C SER A 153 -7.04 17.15 -4.70
N TYR A 154 -6.62 15.98 -4.24
CA TYR A 154 -6.56 15.69 -2.82
C TYR A 154 -5.19 15.13 -2.43
N ARG A 155 -4.79 15.42 -1.20
CA ARG A 155 -3.60 14.86 -0.57
C ARG A 155 -4.02 13.92 0.55
N VAL A 156 -3.52 12.67 0.49
CA VAL A 156 -3.69 11.66 1.54
C VAL A 156 -2.32 11.37 2.14
N ARG A 157 -2.20 11.40 3.45
CA ARG A 157 -0.95 11.06 4.16
C ARG A 157 -1.26 10.11 5.29
N VAL A 158 -0.46 9.05 5.39
CA VAL A 158 -0.48 8.09 6.49
C VAL A 158 0.92 8.02 7.08
N SER A 159 1.04 7.85 8.39
CA SER A 159 2.32 7.76 9.08
C SER A 159 2.42 6.48 9.87
N LEU A 160 3.52 5.73 9.69
CA LEU A 160 3.82 4.50 10.42
C LEU A 160 3.80 4.73 11.93
N THR A 161 4.55 5.72 12.43
CA THR A 161 4.57 6.04 13.86
C THR A 161 3.18 6.41 14.40
N ARG A 162 2.36 7.09 13.61
CA ARG A 162 1.00 7.46 14.02
C ARG A 162 0.07 6.25 14.11
N VAL A 163 0.24 5.30 13.21
CA VAL A 163 -0.48 4.01 13.26
C VAL A 163 -0.05 3.20 14.47
N CYS A 164 1.25 3.17 14.81
CA CYS A 164 1.73 2.55 16.04
C CYS A 164 1.06 3.16 17.30
N LEU A 165 1.01 4.48 17.38
CA LEU A 165 0.35 5.17 18.50
C LEU A 165 -1.16 4.91 18.53
N TRP A 166 -1.80 4.82 17.37
CA TRP A 166 -3.21 4.43 17.28
C TRP A 166 -3.44 3.01 17.79
N LEU A 167 -2.60 2.03 17.41
CA LEU A 167 -2.67 0.66 17.94
C LEU A 167 -2.59 0.64 19.47
N ILE A 168 -1.62 1.35 20.04
CA ILE A 168 -1.47 1.44 21.50
C ILE A 168 -2.72 2.08 22.13
N SER A 169 -3.33 3.06 21.47
CA SER A 169 -4.53 3.74 21.98
C SER A 169 -5.79 2.86 22.04
N LEU A 170 -5.81 1.74 21.33
CA LEU A 170 -6.91 0.75 21.41
C LEU A 170 -6.93 0.01 22.75
N GLY A 171 -5.86 0.11 23.51
CA GLY A 171 -5.66 -0.56 24.78
C GLY A 171 -4.61 -1.67 24.67
N ILE A 172 -4.02 -1.99 25.81
CA ILE A 172 -3.00 -3.03 25.93
C ILE A 172 -3.51 -4.00 26.99
N PHE A 173 -3.58 -5.27 26.65
CA PHE A 173 -3.89 -6.32 27.60
C PHE A 173 -2.75 -6.48 28.62
N ASP A 174 -3.12 -6.86 29.83
CA ASP A 174 -2.14 -7.32 30.81
C ASP A 174 -1.29 -8.45 30.22
N LYS A 175 0.02 -8.43 30.48
CA LYS A 175 0.96 -9.36 29.86
C LYS A 175 0.72 -10.81 30.29
N GLU A 176 0.36 -11.03 31.54
CA GLU A 176 0.03 -12.36 32.05
C GLU A 176 -1.24 -12.89 31.41
N TYR A 177 -2.28 -12.05 31.31
CA TYR A 177 -3.51 -12.38 30.61
C TYR A 177 -3.25 -12.70 29.11
N ALA A 178 -2.48 -11.86 28.44
CA ALA A 178 -2.15 -12.08 27.03
C ALA A 178 -1.37 -13.39 26.80
N THR A 179 -0.48 -13.76 27.71
CA THR A 179 0.33 -14.98 27.60
C THR A 179 -0.49 -16.24 27.95
N THR A 180 -1.31 -16.16 28.98
CA THR A 180 -2.05 -17.33 29.49
C THR A 180 -3.34 -17.62 28.77
N THR A 181 -4.01 -16.58 28.27
CA THR A 181 -5.32 -16.70 27.63
C THR A 181 -5.23 -16.55 26.11
N ALA A 182 -4.74 -15.39 25.62
CA ALA A 182 -4.66 -15.14 24.18
C ALA A 182 -3.55 -15.90 23.47
N GLY A 183 -2.49 -16.30 24.17
CA GLY A 183 -1.39 -17.11 23.63
C GLY A 183 -1.60 -18.62 23.72
N SER A 184 -2.73 -19.08 24.27
CA SER A 184 -3.00 -20.50 24.38
C SER A 184 -3.36 -21.10 23.03
N THR A 185 -2.69 -22.20 22.67
CA THR A 185 -2.96 -22.92 21.41
C THR A 185 -4.31 -23.66 21.38
N VAL A 186 -4.99 -23.73 22.52
CA VAL A 186 -6.24 -24.48 22.68
C VAL A 186 -7.45 -23.71 22.12
N GLU A 187 -7.41 -22.39 22.13
CA GLU A 187 -8.53 -21.52 21.72
C GLU A 187 -8.44 -20.99 20.29
N HIS A 188 -7.28 -21.12 19.65
CA HIS A 188 -7.07 -20.66 18.29
C HIS A 188 -6.95 -21.84 17.31
N SER A 189 -8.07 -22.33 16.84
CA SER A 189 -8.06 -23.18 15.66
C SER A 189 -7.77 -22.32 14.45
N ALA A 190 -6.61 -22.51 13.82
CA ALA A 190 -6.33 -21.90 12.51
C ALA A 190 -7.35 -22.45 11.50
N ILE A 191 -8.22 -21.59 10.99
CA ILE A 191 -9.04 -21.92 9.83
C ILE A 191 -8.10 -21.86 8.61
N PRO A 192 -7.94 -22.97 7.86
CA PRO A 192 -7.11 -22.92 6.66
C PRO A 192 -7.66 -21.86 5.70
N PRO A 193 -6.82 -20.97 5.16
CA PRO A 193 -7.27 -19.99 4.19
C PRO A 193 -7.71 -20.68 2.90
N GLU A 194 -8.69 -20.12 2.23
CA GLU A 194 -8.96 -20.49 0.85
C GLU A 194 -7.82 -20.04 -0.05
N LEU A 195 -7.36 -20.94 -0.91
CA LEU A 195 -6.22 -20.72 -1.78
C LEU A 195 -6.63 -20.82 -3.25
N PHE A 196 -6.00 -20.01 -4.07
CA PHE A 196 -6.03 -20.18 -5.52
C PHE A 196 -4.64 -20.49 -6.06
N THR A 197 -4.59 -21.12 -7.23
CA THR A 197 -3.34 -21.42 -7.94
C THR A 197 -3.38 -20.79 -9.32
N ALA A 198 -2.28 -20.14 -9.72
CA ALA A 198 -2.13 -19.55 -11.03
C ALA A 198 -0.77 -19.89 -11.66
N GLN A 199 -0.74 -20.01 -13.00
CA GLN A 199 0.52 -20.07 -13.75
C GLN A 199 0.99 -18.65 -14.06
N THR A 200 2.22 -18.35 -13.71
CA THR A 200 2.82 -17.02 -13.89
C THR A 200 4.17 -17.14 -14.59
N PRO A 201 4.73 -16.05 -15.13
CA PRO A 201 6.10 -16.06 -15.66
C PRO A 201 7.18 -16.45 -14.63
N LEU A 202 6.87 -16.33 -13.34
CA LEU A 202 7.75 -16.73 -12.23
C LEU A 202 7.52 -18.19 -11.80
N GLY A 203 6.63 -18.92 -12.46
CA GLY A 203 6.27 -20.28 -12.13
C GLY A 203 4.85 -20.40 -11.55
N THR A 204 4.57 -21.55 -10.94
CA THR A 204 3.28 -21.79 -10.29
C THR A 204 3.21 -20.99 -8.99
N TYR A 205 2.24 -20.08 -8.93
CA TYR A 205 1.95 -19.26 -7.76
C TYR A 205 0.73 -19.81 -7.03
N GLN A 206 0.82 -19.85 -5.71
CA GLN A 206 -0.32 -20.13 -4.84
C GLN A 206 -0.51 -18.96 -3.88
N GLY A 207 -1.70 -18.38 -3.89
CA GLY A 207 -2.07 -17.24 -3.05
C GLY A 207 -3.38 -17.45 -2.33
N MET A 208 -3.67 -16.58 -1.37
CA MET A 208 -4.97 -16.55 -0.70
C MET A 208 -6.01 -15.88 -1.60
N THR A 209 -7.24 -16.41 -1.58
CA THR A 209 -8.39 -15.75 -2.24
C THR A 209 -8.72 -14.43 -1.54
N ASP A 210 -9.41 -13.54 -2.27
CA ASP A 210 -9.90 -12.29 -1.67
C ASP A 210 -10.85 -12.59 -0.50
N GLN A 211 -10.59 -11.94 0.63
CA GLN A 211 -11.39 -12.12 1.85
C GLN A 211 -12.69 -11.29 1.84
N ILE A 212 -12.84 -10.39 0.88
CA ILE A 212 -13.98 -9.49 0.77
C ILE A 212 -14.68 -9.75 -0.55
N GLU A 213 -15.95 -10.15 -0.48
CA GLU A 213 -16.81 -10.34 -1.65
C GLU A 213 -17.71 -9.13 -1.87
N PHE A 214 -17.86 -8.74 -3.13
CA PHE A 214 -18.81 -7.70 -3.55
C PHE A 214 -19.85 -8.30 -4.48
N SER A 215 -21.12 -8.12 -4.16
CA SER A 215 -22.23 -8.61 -4.98
C SER A 215 -22.30 -7.98 -6.38
N SER A 216 -21.67 -6.82 -6.57
CA SER A 216 -21.72 -6.03 -7.81
C SER A 216 -20.41 -6.03 -8.60
N LEU A 217 -19.34 -6.65 -8.10
CA LEU A 217 -18.04 -6.73 -8.76
C LEU A 217 -17.71 -8.18 -9.09
N LEU A 218 -17.34 -8.43 -10.33
CA LEU A 218 -16.65 -9.66 -10.68
C LEU A 218 -15.23 -9.55 -10.14
N GLN A 219 -14.95 -10.31 -9.11
CA GLN A 219 -13.62 -10.44 -8.54
C GLN A 219 -12.73 -11.24 -9.48
N GLY A 220 -11.47 -10.94 -9.46
CA GLY A 220 -10.46 -11.64 -10.24
C GLY A 220 -9.40 -10.69 -10.81
N PHE A 221 -8.42 -11.27 -11.44
CA PHE A 221 -7.31 -10.55 -12.04
C PHE A 221 -7.55 -10.40 -13.54
N THR A 222 -7.45 -9.17 -14.03
CA THR A 222 -7.59 -8.85 -15.47
C THR A 222 -6.27 -8.99 -16.23
N THR A 223 -5.16 -9.16 -15.47
CA THR A 223 -3.81 -9.35 -15.98
C THR A 223 -3.23 -10.63 -15.41
N THR A 224 -1.98 -10.94 -15.75
CA THR A 224 -1.23 -12.01 -15.10
C THR A 224 -1.16 -11.73 -13.59
N VAL A 225 -1.43 -12.74 -12.79
CA VAL A 225 -1.50 -12.64 -11.33
C VAL A 225 -0.22 -12.08 -10.72
N LEU A 226 0.93 -12.47 -11.26
CA LEU A 226 2.23 -12.01 -10.80
C LEU A 226 3.19 -11.89 -11.98
N GLN A 227 3.82 -10.73 -12.12
CA GLN A 227 4.82 -10.44 -13.17
C GLN A 227 6.21 -10.32 -12.55
N PRO A 228 7.29 -10.62 -13.29
CA PRO A 228 8.63 -10.21 -12.89
C PRO A 228 8.72 -8.68 -12.76
N MET A 229 9.58 -8.22 -11.88
CA MET A 229 9.85 -6.78 -11.69
C MET A 229 10.27 -6.15 -13.04
N GLY A 230 9.59 -5.07 -13.41
CA GLY A 230 9.89 -4.33 -14.65
C GLY A 230 9.45 -4.99 -15.96
N ALA A 231 8.64 -6.04 -15.91
CA ALA A 231 8.27 -6.83 -17.12
C ALA A 231 7.21 -6.17 -18.01
N ASP A 232 6.46 -5.21 -17.49
CA ASP A 232 5.39 -4.59 -18.23
C ASP A 232 5.83 -3.30 -18.94
N GLN A 233 5.11 -2.95 -20.01
CA GLN A 233 5.31 -1.68 -20.68
C GLN A 233 4.76 -0.53 -19.81
N PRO A 234 5.41 0.66 -19.86
CA PRO A 234 4.99 1.83 -19.11
C PRO A 234 3.78 2.53 -19.75
N GLU A 235 2.64 1.87 -19.72
CA GLU A 235 1.39 2.36 -20.30
C GLU A 235 0.20 1.92 -19.46
N TRP A 236 -0.90 2.66 -19.51
CA TRP A 236 -2.15 2.25 -18.89
C TRP A 236 -2.88 1.23 -19.76
N LEU A 237 -3.58 0.29 -19.11
CA LEU A 237 -4.50 -0.59 -19.83
C LEU A 237 -5.67 0.22 -20.42
N PRO A 238 -6.22 -0.21 -21.57
CA PRO A 238 -7.45 0.39 -22.08
C PRO A 238 -8.53 0.37 -21.00
N ARG A 239 -9.14 1.52 -20.72
CA ARG A 239 -10.25 1.58 -19.77
C ARG A 239 -11.36 0.66 -20.27
N ALA A 240 -11.69 -0.35 -19.44
CA ALA A 240 -12.83 -1.20 -19.75
C ALA A 240 -14.08 -0.31 -19.85
N THR A 241 -14.72 -0.30 -21.00
CA THR A 241 -16.06 0.24 -21.14
C THR A 241 -16.99 -0.73 -20.44
N HIS A 242 -17.23 -0.52 -19.14
CA HIS A 242 -18.35 -1.18 -18.48
C HIS A 242 -19.62 -0.68 -19.16
N PRO A 243 -20.40 -1.52 -19.84
CA PRO A 243 -21.75 -1.14 -20.16
C PRO A 243 -22.41 -0.84 -18.81
N ALA A 244 -22.93 0.38 -18.68
CA ALA A 244 -23.77 0.73 -17.57
C ALA A 244 -24.94 -0.25 -17.56
N ASP A 245 -24.91 -1.25 -16.70
CA ASP A 245 -26.03 -2.14 -16.46
C ASP A 245 -27.06 -1.37 -15.60
N PRO A 246 -28.17 -0.91 -16.18
CA PRO A 246 -29.15 -0.12 -15.43
C PRO A 246 -29.81 -0.90 -14.28
N GLN A 247 -29.61 -2.23 -14.22
CA GLN A 247 -30.19 -3.10 -13.16
C GLN A 247 -29.27 -3.27 -11.96
N ARG A 248 -28.07 -2.67 -11.95
CA ARG A 248 -27.11 -2.74 -10.84
C ARG A 248 -27.08 -1.53 -9.91
N ALA A 249 -27.99 -0.58 -10.08
CA ALA A 249 -28.19 0.51 -9.13
C ALA A 249 -29.18 0.05 -8.05
N ILE A 250 -28.65 -0.46 -6.94
CA ILE A 250 -29.36 -0.56 -5.65
C ILE A 250 -28.81 0.52 -4.72
#